data_f3d0353a7c8eb4e7180e42f66a1580f1
#
_entry.id   f3d0353a7c8eb4e7180e42f66a1580f1
#
_cell.length_a   1.000
_cell.length_b   1.000
_cell.length_c   1.000
_cell.angle_alpha   90.00
_cell.angle_beta   90.00
_cell.angle_gamma   90.00
#
_symmetry.space_group_name_H-M   'P 1'
#
loop_
_entity.id
_entity.type
_entity.pdbx_description
1 polymer ?
#
loop_
_entity_poly.entity_id
_entity_poly.type
_entity_poly.pdbx_seq_one_letter_code
_entity_poly.pdbx_strand_id
1 'polypeptide(L)'
;VGSIVASAGLVGLTISLAAQDSAKNLFSGLVILLDRPFSIGDWISVGDVSGEVVDINFRSTKVRALDNSVYILTNSTVSSATVNNGTLRNKRLYRFTLGVTYDTSRPQLEQLMADLTAMLKASPYTYEDSVLVDLSGFGASSMDLLVAAYLRTADMTRFLQMQNDLNL
;
A
#
# COMPACT_ATOMS: atom_id res chain seq x y z
N VAL A 1 -28.52 -50.16 -16.09
CA VAL A 1 -27.21 -49.82 -15.51
C VAL A 1 -26.79 -48.43 -15.97
N GLY A 2 -26.96 -48.08 -17.27
CA GLY A 2 -26.53 -46.77 -17.81
C GLY A 2 -27.23 -45.54 -17.16
N SER A 3 -28.53 -45.64 -16.86
CA SER A 3 -29.30 -44.54 -16.25
C SER A 3 -28.87 -44.25 -14.78
N ILE A 4 -28.49 -45.30 -14.04
CA ILE A 4 -28.02 -45.13 -12.64
C ILE A 4 -26.65 -44.45 -12.64
N VAL A 5 -25.76 -44.78 -13.54
CA VAL A 5 -24.43 -44.14 -13.67
C VAL A 5 -24.58 -42.69 -14.09
N ALA A 6 -25.48 -42.40 -15.04
CA ALA A 6 -25.77 -41.03 -15.47
C ALA A 6 -26.35 -40.16 -14.33
N SER A 7 -27.28 -40.71 -13.55
CA SER A 7 -27.88 -40.02 -12.40
C SER A 7 -26.85 -39.76 -11.29
N ALA A 8 -26.00 -40.75 -10.99
CA ALA A 8 -24.90 -40.55 -10.02
C ALA A 8 -23.91 -39.51 -10.47
N GLY A 9 -23.59 -39.45 -11.76
CA GLY A 9 -22.74 -38.40 -12.34
C GLY A 9 -23.32 -37.00 -12.21
N LEU A 10 -24.63 -36.83 -12.45
CA LEU A 10 -25.32 -35.54 -12.28
C LEU A 10 -25.34 -35.09 -10.81
N VAL A 11 -25.60 -36.01 -9.88
CA VAL A 11 -25.55 -35.71 -8.43
C VAL A 11 -24.13 -35.30 -8.02
N GLY A 12 -23.12 -36.04 -8.48
CA GLY A 12 -21.73 -35.72 -8.21
C GLY A 12 -21.32 -34.32 -8.75
N LEU A 13 -21.75 -33.98 -9.97
CA LEU A 13 -21.52 -32.67 -10.56
C LEU A 13 -22.18 -31.56 -9.74
N THR A 14 -23.44 -31.76 -9.32
CA THR A 14 -24.18 -30.76 -8.51
C THR A 14 -23.51 -30.53 -7.16
N ILE A 15 -23.05 -31.57 -6.47
CA ILE A 15 -22.33 -31.48 -5.21
C ILE A 15 -20.96 -30.74 -5.42
N SER A 16 -20.25 -31.08 -6.50
CA SER A 16 -18.98 -30.47 -6.83
C SER A 16 -19.12 -28.97 -7.08
N LEU A 17 -20.14 -28.54 -7.83
CA LEU A 17 -20.44 -27.14 -8.08
C LEU A 17 -20.83 -26.41 -6.78
N ALA A 18 -21.64 -27.04 -5.93
CA ALA A 18 -22.03 -26.45 -4.64
C ALA A 18 -20.86 -26.29 -3.67
N ALA A 19 -19.88 -27.21 -3.72
CA ALA A 19 -18.68 -27.16 -2.87
C ALA A 19 -17.52 -26.30 -3.44
N GLN A 20 -17.62 -25.85 -4.68
CA GLN A 20 -16.54 -25.19 -5.41
C GLN A 20 -15.94 -24.01 -4.66
N ASP A 21 -16.77 -23.09 -4.13
CA ASP A 21 -16.29 -21.89 -3.43
C ASP A 21 -15.61 -22.24 -2.11
N SER A 22 -16.09 -23.24 -1.40
CA SER A 22 -15.46 -23.71 -0.17
C SER A 22 -14.08 -24.30 -0.44
N ALA A 23 -13.96 -25.12 -1.47
CA ALA A 23 -12.70 -25.71 -1.89
C ALA A 23 -11.71 -24.61 -2.34
N LYS A 24 -12.16 -23.65 -3.14
CA LYS A 24 -11.35 -22.51 -3.60
C LYS A 24 -10.80 -21.72 -2.42
N ASN A 25 -11.61 -21.40 -1.41
CA ASN A 25 -11.17 -20.67 -0.23
C ASN A 25 -10.17 -21.47 0.62
N LEU A 26 -10.37 -22.78 0.76
CA LEU A 26 -9.46 -23.65 1.47
C LEU A 26 -8.09 -23.71 0.78
N PHE A 27 -8.05 -23.94 -0.54
CA PHE A 27 -6.80 -23.96 -1.30
C PHE A 27 -6.10 -22.60 -1.28
N SER A 28 -6.85 -21.49 -1.43
CA SER A 28 -6.29 -20.14 -1.33
C SER A 28 -5.70 -19.87 0.07
N GLY A 29 -6.36 -20.32 1.13
CA GLY A 29 -5.84 -20.23 2.49
C GLY A 29 -4.53 -21.01 2.66
N LEU A 30 -4.45 -22.21 2.10
CA LEU A 30 -3.23 -23.02 2.12
C LEU A 30 -2.08 -22.33 1.38
N VAL A 31 -2.35 -21.76 0.20
CA VAL A 31 -1.34 -20.97 -0.56
C VAL A 31 -0.85 -19.77 0.25
N ILE A 32 -1.76 -19.00 0.86
CA ILE A 32 -1.36 -17.86 1.71
C ILE A 32 -0.46 -18.31 2.86
N LEU A 33 -0.76 -19.45 3.50
CA LEU A 33 0.04 -19.96 4.62
C LEU A 33 1.41 -20.52 4.20
N LEU A 34 1.51 -21.08 2.98
CA LEU A 34 2.76 -21.63 2.45
C LEU A 34 3.67 -20.53 1.85
N ASP A 35 3.13 -19.70 0.98
CA ASP A 35 3.89 -18.66 0.25
C ASP A 35 4.14 -17.42 1.12
N ARG A 36 3.31 -17.20 2.14
CA ARG A 36 3.39 -16.09 3.09
C ARG A 36 3.60 -14.73 2.45
N PRO A 37 2.76 -14.29 1.51
CA PRO A 37 2.85 -12.96 0.93
C PRO A 37 2.67 -11.86 1.97
N PHE A 38 2.05 -12.20 3.10
CA PHE A 38 1.92 -11.42 4.32
C PHE A 38 1.76 -12.37 5.52
N SER A 39 1.95 -11.82 6.71
CA SER A 39 1.83 -12.53 8.00
C SER A 39 0.88 -11.78 8.93
N ILE A 40 0.46 -12.44 10.02
CA ILE A 40 -0.29 -11.75 11.09
C ILE A 40 0.59 -10.63 11.66
N GLY A 41 0.03 -9.45 11.82
CA GLY A 41 0.72 -8.23 12.21
C GLY A 41 1.18 -7.35 11.03
N ASP A 42 1.15 -7.85 9.79
CA ASP A 42 1.49 -7.05 8.63
C ASP A 42 0.36 -6.08 8.28
N TRP A 43 0.75 -4.87 7.87
CA TRP A 43 -0.15 -3.90 7.27
C TRP A 43 -0.30 -4.17 5.77
N ILE A 44 -1.49 -4.57 5.35
CA ILE A 44 -1.78 -4.86 3.94
C ILE A 44 -2.90 -3.99 3.39
N SER A 45 -2.92 -3.86 2.05
CA SER A 45 -4.07 -3.30 1.32
C SER A 45 -4.49 -4.31 0.26
N VAL A 46 -5.78 -4.62 0.24
CA VAL A 46 -6.41 -5.55 -0.71
C VAL A 46 -7.66 -4.87 -1.25
N GLY A 47 -7.64 -4.41 -2.50
CA GLY A 47 -8.68 -3.54 -3.04
C GLY A 47 -8.84 -2.27 -2.20
N ASP A 48 -10.05 -1.98 -1.76
CA ASP A 48 -10.37 -0.80 -0.93
C ASP A 48 -10.13 -1.02 0.57
N VAL A 49 -9.77 -2.24 0.99
CA VAL A 49 -9.51 -2.58 2.40
C VAL A 49 -8.04 -2.41 2.73
N SER A 50 -7.73 -1.60 3.73
CA SER A 50 -6.37 -1.41 4.25
C SER A 50 -6.36 -1.58 5.77
N GLY A 51 -5.39 -2.33 6.29
CA GLY A 51 -5.25 -2.53 7.72
C GLY A 51 -4.23 -3.58 8.10
N GLU A 52 -4.17 -3.86 9.40
CA GLU A 52 -3.33 -4.89 9.98
C GLU A 52 -3.99 -6.26 9.90
N VAL A 53 -3.26 -7.27 9.46
CA VAL A 53 -3.72 -8.66 9.48
C VAL A 53 -3.76 -9.16 10.92
N VAL A 54 -4.95 -9.42 11.44
CA VAL A 54 -5.14 -9.90 12.82
C VAL A 54 -5.33 -11.40 12.92
N ASP A 55 -5.77 -12.05 11.82
CA ASP A 55 -6.03 -13.49 11.82
C ASP A 55 -6.05 -14.04 10.38
N ILE A 56 -5.55 -15.27 10.22
CA ILE A 56 -5.59 -16.00 8.94
C ILE A 56 -6.15 -17.40 9.23
N ASN A 57 -7.38 -17.66 8.76
CA ASN A 57 -8.08 -18.93 8.91
C ASN A 57 -8.15 -19.71 7.60
N PHE A 58 -8.66 -20.93 7.64
CA PHE A 58 -8.83 -21.78 6.46
C PHE A 58 -9.61 -21.12 5.30
N ARG A 59 -10.60 -20.29 5.62
CA ARG A 59 -11.51 -19.69 4.64
C ARG A 59 -11.35 -18.20 4.48
N SER A 60 -10.85 -17.52 5.51
CA SER A 60 -10.84 -16.05 5.56
C SER A 60 -9.63 -15.50 6.26
N THR A 61 -9.23 -14.31 5.84
CA THR A 61 -8.23 -13.43 6.46
C THR A 61 -8.95 -12.26 7.08
N LYS A 62 -8.65 -11.92 8.34
CA LYS A 62 -9.21 -10.77 9.05
C LYS A 62 -8.22 -9.63 9.04
N VAL A 63 -8.68 -8.45 8.65
CA VAL A 63 -7.89 -7.21 8.56
C VAL A 63 -8.53 -6.14 9.43
N ARG A 64 -7.78 -5.57 10.36
CA ARG A 64 -8.21 -4.48 11.23
C ARG A 64 -7.81 -3.14 10.63
N ALA A 65 -8.78 -2.32 10.27
CA ALA A 65 -8.56 -0.98 9.73
C ALA A 65 -8.19 0.04 10.81
N LEU A 66 -7.81 1.25 10.38
CA LEU A 66 -7.43 2.36 11.28
C LEU A 66 -8.55 2.81 12.22
N ASP A 67 -9.81 2.69 11.80
CA ASP A 67 -11.00 2.98 12.62
C ASP A 67 -11.34 1.86 13.61
N ASN A 68 -10.45 0.86 13.71
CA ASN A 68 -10.58 -0.33 14.54
C ASN A 68 -11.68 -1.32 14.10
N SER A 69 -12.34 -1.11 12.97
CA SER A 69 -13.23 -2.09 12.37
C SER A 69 -12.45 -3.31 11.84
N VAL A 70 -13.10 -4.47 11.79
CA VAL A 70 -12.47 -5.70 11.28
C VAL A 70 -13.18 -6.14 10.01
N TYR A 71 -12.44 -6.14 8.92
CA TYR A 71 -12.87 -6.70 7.64
C TYR A 71 -12.55 -8.20 7.59
N ILE A 72 -13.53 -8.99 7.16
CA ILE A 72 -13.38 -10.44 6.95
C ILE A 72 -13.36 -10.69 5.45
N LEU A 73 -12.17 -10.92 4.91
CA LEU A 73 -11.95 -11.17 3.50
C LEU A 73 -11.88 -12.68 3.26
N THR A 74 -12.58 -13.19 2.25
CA THR A 74 -12.42 -14.60 1.86
C THR A 74 -11.02 -14.82 1.28
N ASN A 75 -10.39 -15.95 1.58
CA ASN A 75 -9.03 -16.22 1.11
C ASN A 75 -8.95 -16.26 -0.42
N SER A 76 -10.01 -16.68 -1.10
CA SER A 76 -10.07 -16.64 -2.56
C SER A 76 -10.03 -15.21 -3.11
N THR A 77 -10.69 -14.24 -2.44
CA THR A 77 -10.63 -12.83 -2.81
C THR A 77 -9.21 -12.28 -2.62
N VAL A 78 -8.60 -12.55 -1.46
CA VAL A 78 -7.23 -12.11 -1.16
C VAL A 78 -6.23 -12.70 -2.14
N SER A 79 -6.32 -14.00 -2.44
CA SER A 79 -5.41 -14.70 -3.35
C SER A 79 -5.54 -14.26 -4.81
N SER A 80 -6.72 -13.79 -5.24
CA SER A 80 -6.96 -13.32 -6.61
C SER A 80 -6.74 -11.82 -6.80
N ALA A 81 -6.65 -11.05 -5.72
CA ALA A 81 -6.42 -9.61 -5.77
C ALA A 81 -4.93 -9.26 -5.73
N THR A 82 -4.62 -8.03 -6.13
CA THR A 82 -3.30 -7.46 -5.85
C THR A 82 -3.20 -7.12 -4.37
N VAL A 83 -2.25 -7.72 -3.67
CA VAL A 83 -1.96 -7.43 -2.26
C VAL A 83 -0.76 -6.49 -2.19
N ASN A 84 -0.95 -5.33 -1.58
CA ASN A 84 0.14 -4.42 -1.23
C ASN A 84 0.51 -4.64 0.24
N ASN A 85 1.69 -5.20 0.49
CA ASN A 85 2.22 -5.36 1.84
C ASN A 85 3.04 -4.13 2.25
N GLY A 86 2.43 -3.28 3.07
CA GLY A 86 3.04 -2.04 3.55
C GLY A 86 4.14 -2.25 4.58
N THR A 87 4.16 -3.39 5.27
CA THR A 87 5.19 -3.71 6.28
C THR A 87 6.54 -4.02 5.64
N LEU A 88 6.54 -4.56 4.41
CA LEU A 88 7.78 -4.88 3.69
C LEU A 88 8.53 -3.65 3.15
N ARG A 89 7.98 -2.46 3.28
CA ARG A 89 8.71 -1.24 2.88
C ARG A 89 9.88 -0.98 3.82
N ASN A 90 10.98 -0.51 3.26
CA ASN A 90 12.19 -0.16 4.03
C ASN A 90 12.40 1.36 4.15
N LYS A 91 11.62 2.15 3.43
CA LYS A 91 11.67 3.62 3.39
C LYS A 91 10.30 4.18 3.04
N ARG A 92 10.04 5.45 3.40
CA ARG A 92 8.79 6.14 3.08
C ARG A 92 9.07 7.34 2.20
N LEU A 93 8.21 7.53 1.20
CA LEU A 93 8.27 8.68 0.31
C LEU A 93 7.67 9.90 1.02
N TYR A 94 8.48 10.92 1.25
CA TYR A 94 8.08 12.26 1.60
C TYR A 94 7.92 13.05 0.30
N ARG A 95 6.73 13.50 0.01
CA ARG A 95 6.41 14.19 -1.24
C ARG A 95 5.30 15.20 -1.01
N PHE A 96 5.53 16.43 -1.48
CA PHE A 96 4.52 17.49 -1.46
C PHE A 96 4.76 18.48 -2.61
N THR A 97 3.77 19.33 -2.83
CA THR A 97 3.87 20.44 -3.78
C THR A 97 3.98 21.74 -2.98
N LEU A 98 5.02 22.51 -3.24
CA LEU A 98 5.23 23.83 -2.67
C LEU A 98 4.82 24.87 -3.70
N GLY A 99 3.77 25.65 -3.41
CA GLY A 99 3.33 26.76 -4.26
C GLY A 99 4.10 28.04 -3.94
N VAL A 100 4.68 28.67 -4.96
CA VAL A 100 5.27 30.02 -4.87
C VAL A 100 4.51 30.99 -5.77
N THR A 101 4.44 32.27 -5.38
CA THR A 101 3.68 33.27 -6.12
C THR A 101 4.33 33.58 -7.47
N TYR A 102 3.53 34.03 -8.44
CA TYR A 102 4.02 34.42 -9.76
C TYR A 102 4.94 35.66 -9.75
N ASP A 103 4.95 36.43 -8.65
CA ASP A 103 5.89 37.56 -8.47
C ASP A 103 7.33 37.10 -8.18
N THR A 104 7.53 35.78 -7.93
CA THR A 104 8.86 35.21 -7.73
C THR A 104 9.64 35.19 -9.03
N SER A 105 10.75 35.92 -9.06
CA SER A 105 11.62 35.96 -10.24
C SER A 105 12.34 34.62 -10.44
N ARG A 106 12.75 34.35 -11.69
CA ARG A 106 13.50 33.12 -12.01
C ARG A 106 14.76 32.92 -11.12
N PRO A 107 15.62 33.93 -10.86
CA PRO A 107 16.75 33.72 -9.97
C PRO A 107 16.36 33.35 -8.53
N GLN A 108 15.27 33.95 -8.01
CA GLN A 108 14.75 33.58 -6.68
C GLN A 108 14.22 32.16 -6.64
N LEU A 109 13.53 31.70 -7.70
CA LEU A 109 13.02 30.36 -7.82
C LEU A 109 14.16 29.32 -7.89
N GLU A 110 15.18 29.59 -8.71
CA GLU A 110 16.38 28.74 -8.84
C GLU A 110 17.13 28.65 -7.49
N GLN A 111 17.26 29.77 -6.77
CA GLN A 111 17.89 29.81 -5.45
C GLN A 111 17.08 28.98 -4.44
N LEU A 112 15.75 29.16 -4.38
CA LEU A 112 14.87 28.38 -3.50
C LEU A 112 14.99 26.88 -3.74
N MET A 113 15.00 26.46 -5.01
CA MET A 113 15.15 25.05 -5.37
C MET A 113 16.52 24.50 -4.93
N ALA A 114 17.59 25.29 -5.09
CA ALA A 114 18.93 24.93 -4.64
C ALA A 114 19.00 24.79 -3.11
N ASP A 115 18.42 25.75 -2.38
CA ASP A 115 18.40 25.78 -0.91
C ASP A 115 17.60 24.59 -0.34
N LEU A 116 16.41 24.31 -0.89
CA LEU A 116 15.61 23.14 -0.51
C LEU A 116 16.35 21.82 -0.79
N THR A 117 17.01 21.74 -1.94
CA THR A 117 17.81 20.57 -2.30
C THR A 117 18.98 20.38 -1.33
N ALA A 118 19.70 21.43 -1.00
CA ALA A 118 20.81 21.39 -0.06
C ALA A 118 20.35 21.02 1.36
N MET A 119 19.26 21.60 1.83
CA MET A 119 18.64 21.31 3.13
C MET A 119 18.25 19.83 3.23
N LEU A 120 17.53 19.32 2.24
CA LEU A 120 17.09 17.92 2.25
C LEU A 120 18.25 16.94 2.13
N LYS A 121 19.28 17.24 1.33
CA LYS A 121 20.47 16.42 1.23
C LYS A 121 21.31 16.40 2.51
N ALA A 122 21.39 17.53 3.20
CA ALA A 122 22.11 17.65 4.46
C ALA A 122 21.38 16.99 5.64
N SER A 123 20.08 16.72 5.52
CA SER A 123 19.27 16.13 6.58
C SER A 123 19.67 14.66 6.85
N PRO A 124 19.85 14.26 8.12
CA PRO A 124 20.11 12.87 8.49
C PRO A 124 18.92 11.93 8.21
N TYR A 125 17.74 12.50 7.99
CA TYR A 125 16.49 11.75 7.79
C TYR A 125 16.32 11.27 6.35
N THR A 126 16.96 11.91 5.36
CA THR A 126 16.75 11.63 3.95
C THR A 126 17.84 10.73 3.36
N TYR A 127 17.47 10.04 2.28
CA TYR A 127 18.44 9.46 1.37
C TYR A 127 18.84 10.52 0.35
N GLU A 128 20.09 10.96 0.38
CA GLU A 128 20.62 12.06 -0.45
C GLU A 128 20.33 11.87 -1.95
N ASP A 129 20.54 10.67 -2.46
CA ASP A 129 20.36 10.32 -3.89
C ASP A 129 18.88 10.35 -4.32
N SER A 130 17.94 10.44 -3.37
CA SER A 130 16.50 10.44 -3.64
C SER A 130 15.88 11.83 -3.64
N VAL A 131 16.66 12.86 -3.33
CA VAL A 131 16.16 14.24 -3.25
C VAL A 131 15.88 14.78 -4.65
N LEU A 132 14.65 15.23 -4.85
CA LEU A 132 14.17 15.84 -6.07
C LEU A 132 13.43 17.13 -5.73
N VAL A 133 13.84 18.23 -6.32
CA VAL A 133 13.16 19.53 -6.21
C VAL A 133 13.11 20.15 -7.59
N ASP A 134 11.94 20.19 -8.21
CA ASP A 134 11.74 20.69 -9.57
C ASP A 134 10.48 21.52 -9.72
N LEU A 135 10.48 22.46 -10.66
CA LEU A 135 9.26 23.16 -11.08
C LEU A 135 8.38 22.17 -11.87
N SER A 136 7.26 21.76 -11.27
CA SER A 136 6.38 20.71 -11.79
C SER A 136 5.20 21.24 -12.60
N GLY A 137 4.82 22.51 -12.39
CA GLY A 137 3.67 23.06 -13.08
C GLY A 137 3.33 24.50 -12.68
N PHE A 138 2.20 24.96 -13.22
CA PHE A 138 1.66 26.28 -12.98
C PHE A 138 0.19 26.14 -12.55
N GLY A 139 -0.09 26.53 -11.29
CA GLY A 139 -1.43 26.55 -10.74
C GLY A 139 -2.20 27.83 -11.08
N ALA A 140 -3.43 27.95 -10.60
CA ALA A 140 -4.25 29.14 -10.82
C ALA A 140 -3.64 30.43 -10.19
N SER A 141 -2.88 30.28 -9.09
CA SER A 141 -2.25 31.40 -8.35
C SER A 141 -0.82 31.12 -7.89
N SER A 142 -0.22 30.01 -8.31
CA SER A 142 1.12 29.59 -7.91
C SER A 142 1.91 28.91 -9.01
N MET A 143 3.22 29.05 -8.95
CA MET A 143 4.15 28.13 -9.60
C MET A 143 4.41 26.99 -8.63
N ASP A 144 4.25 25.75 -9.09
CA ASP A 144 4.23 24.56 -8.24
C ASP A 144 5.55 23.82 -8.31
N LEU A 145 6.27 23.81 -7.19
CA LEU A 145 7.49 23.01 -7.03
C LEU A 145 7.15 21.63 -6.48
N LEU A 146 7.56 20.59 -7.15
CA LEU A 146 7.55 19.23 -6.62
C LEU A 146 8.77 19.04 -5.73
N VAL A 147 8.53 18.72 -4.47
CA VAL A 147 9.56 18.33 -3.51
C VAL A 147 9.36 16.87 -3.15
N ALA A 148 10.38 16.06 -3.33
CA ALA A 148 10.31 14.63 -3.02
C ALA A 148 11.65 14.13 -2.46
N ALA A 149 11.58 13.25 -1.48
CA ALA A 149 12.73 12.51 -0.94
C ALA A 149 12.24 11.23 -0.24
N TYR A 150 13.07 10.20 -0.19
CA TYR A 150 12.79 9.06 0.69
C TYR A 150 13.37 9.31 2.08
N LEU A 151 12.54 9.08 3.12
CA LEU A 151 12.96 9.13 4.52
C LEU A 151 13.41 7.76 5.01
N ARG A 152 14.43 7.75 5.90
CA ARG A 152 15.09 6.56 6.47
C ARG A 152 14.25 5.91 7.56
N THR A 153 13.00 5.60 7.25
CA THR A 153 12.11 4.89 8.18
C THR A 153 11.03 4.11 7.42
N ALA A 154 10.67 2.96 7.97
CA ALA A 154 9.48 2.20 7.57
C ALA A 154 8.28 2.54 8.48
N ASP A 155 8.54 2.95 9.73
CA ASP A 155 7.54 3.26 10.74
C ASP A 155 6.76 4.54 10.40
N MET A 156 5.44 4.51 10.60
CA MET A 156 4.58 5.65 10.27
C MET A 156 4.69 6.79 11.27
N THR A 157 4.79 6.47 12.55
CA THR A 157 4.88 7.49 13.62
C THR A 157 6.18 8.26 13.49
N ARG A 158 7.28 7.55 13.29
CA ARG A 158 8.60 8.15 13.04
C ARG A 158 8.63 8.95 11.75
N PHE A 159 7.96 8.47 10.70
CA PHE A 159 7.84 9.23 9.46
C PHE A 159 7.16 10.59 9.67
N LEU A 160 6.04 10.62 10.41
CA LEU A 160 5.32 11.87 10.70
C LEU A 160 6.16 12.84 11.56
N GLN A 161 6.94 12.32 12.51
CA GLN A 161 7.89 13.14 13.28
C GLN A 161 8.97 13.75 12.39
N MET A 162 9.63 12.94 11.55
CA MET A 162 10.64 13.41 10.61
C MET A 162 10.07 14.43 9.61
N GLN A 163 8.85 14.20 9.14
CA GLN A 163 8.14 15.13 8.26
C GLN A 163 7.88 16.46 8.96
N ASN A 164 7.43 16.44 10.23
CA ASN A 164 7.24 17.64 11.02
C ASN A 164 8.55 18.43 11.19
N ASP A 165 9.64 17.73 11.52
CA ASP A 165 10.95 18.33 11.72
C ASP A 165 11.53 18.97 10.43
N LEU A 166 11.19 18.37 9.26
CA LEU A 166 11.60 18.93 7.96
C LEU A 166 10.73 20.11 7.51
N ASN A 167 9.50 20.21 8.01
CA ASN A 167 8.59 21.30 7.66
C ASN A 167 8.76 22.55 8.52
N LEU A 168 9.42 22.46 9.69
CA LEU A 168 9.70 23.55 10.62
C LEU A 168 11.07 24.19 10.38
#